data_553153f5e9767d819c1333e4943bace0
#
_entry.id   553153f5e9767d819c1333e4943bace0
#
_cell.length_a   1.000
_cell.length_b   1.000
_cell.length_c   1.000
_cell.angle_alpha   90.00
_cell.angle_beta   90.00
_cell.angle_gamma   90.00
#
_symmetry.space_group_name_H-M   'P 1'
#
loop_
_entity.id
_entity.type
_entity.pdbx_description
1 polymer ?
#
loop_
_entity_poly.entity_id
_entity_poly.type
_entity_poly.pdbx_seq_one_letter_code
_entity_poly.pdbx_strand_id
1 'polypeptide(L)'
;AVARANLAGLGRPARRVTLEEGSWFDALPGELRGRLDLLVSNPPYVGAGELLPSEVVDWEPHAALVPGTEGTEDLDLLVDGAPAWLVPGGALVLELDPRQVDRLAQRAVAVGLVDVEARPDLGGRDRALVARMPG
;
A
#
# COMPACT_ATOMS: atom_id res chain seq x y z
N ALA A 1 -3.82 0.37 -19.17
CA ALA A 1 -4.39 1.31 -20.15
C ALA A 1 -4.93 2.59 -19.48
N VAL A 2 -5.82 2.49 -18.47
CA VAL A 2 -6.47 3.65 -17.80
C VAL A 2 -5.45 4.60 -17.15
N ALA A 3 -4.51 4.08 -16.38
CA ALA A 3 -3.50 4.90 -15.70
C ALA A 3 -2.66 5.73 -16.68
N ARG A 4 -2.30 5.16 -17.84
CA ARG A 4 -1.56 5.89 -18.89
C ARG A 4 -2.39 7.01 -19.52
N ALA A 5 -3.69 6.78 -19.73
CA ALA A 5 -4.59 7.81 -20.22
C ALA A 5 -4.75 8.96 -19.22
N ASN A 6 -4.93 8.64 -17.95
CA ASN A 6 -5.01 9.63 -16.87
C ASN A 6 -3.71 10.45 -16.75
N LEU A 7 -2.54 9.78 -16.84
CA LEU A 7 -1.26 10.46 -16.81
C LEU A 7 -1.09 11.44 -17.98
N ALA A 8 -1.50 11.04 -19.18
CA ALA A 8 -1.45 11.92 -20.35
C ALA A 8 -2.29 13.19 -20.17
N GLY A 9 -3.40 13.11 -19.43
CA GLY A 9 -4.24 14.27 -19.11
C GLY A 9 -3.66 15.27 -18.11
N LEU A 10 -2.61 14.91 -17.37
CA LEU A 10 -2.02 15.77 -16.32
C LEU A 10 -1.09 16.88 -16.86
N GLY A 11 -0.70 16.83 -18.14
CA GLY A 11 0.19 17.83 -18.72
C GLY A 11 1.59 17.84 -18.09
N ARG A 12 2.12 19.03 -17.74
CA ARG A 12 3.48 19.17 -17.20
C ARG A 12 3.81 18.32 -15.98
N PRO A 13 2.92 18.15 -14.96
CA PRO A 13 3.17 17.29 -13.82
C PRO A 13 3.45 15.83 -14.21
N ALA A 14 2.89 15.35 -15.32
CA ALA A 14 3.11 13.97 -15.81
C ALA A 14 4.59 13.62 -16.05
N ARG A 15 5.44 14.61 -16.34
CA ARG A 15 6.88 14.40 -16.56
C ARG A 15 7.64 13.91 -15.33
N ARG A 16 7.03 14.02 -14.15
CA ARG A 16 7.60 13.59 -12.87
C ARG A 16 7.04 12.24 -12.40
N VAL A 17 6.20 11.61 -13.20
CA VAL A 17 5.53 10.35 -12.89
C VAL A 17 5.99 9.28 -13.86
N THR A 18 6.45 8.17 -13.33
CA THR A 18 6.74 6.96 -14.10
C THR A 18 5.67 5.90 -13.79
N LEU A 19 5.18 5.22 -14.81
CA LEU A 19 4.23 4.12 -14.68
C LEU A 19 4.94 2.82 -15.01
N GLU A 20 4.94 1.92 -14.04
CA GLU A 20 5.41 0.55 -14.19
C GLU A 20 4.23 -0.42 -14.13
N GLU A 21 4.34 -1.55 -14.82
CA GLU A 21 3.32 -2.60 -14.85
C GLU A 21 3.90 -3.89 -14.27
N GLY A 22 3.24 -4.44 -13.27
CA GLY A 22 3.68 -5.65 -12.58
C GLY A 22 2.96 -5.82 -11.26
N SER A 23 3.48 -6.72 -10.42
CA SER A 23 2.91 -7.01 -9.11
C SER A 23 3.78 -6.39 -8.01
N TRP A 24 3.22 -5.46 -7.26
CA TRP A 24 3.85 -4.84 -6.08
C TRP A 24 5.30 -4.41 -6.37
N PHE A 25 6.26 -4.86 -5.56
CA PHE A 25 7.68 -4.52 -5.70
C PHE A 25 8.34 -5.09 -6.97
N ASP A 26 7.80 -6.16 -7.55
CA ASP A 26 8.34 -6.74 -8.78
C ASP A 26 8.18 -5.81 -9.99
N ALA A 27 7.23 -4.87 -9.91
CA ALA A 27 7.04 -3.84 -10.92
C ALA A 27 8.11 -2.76 -10.87
N LEU A 28 8.79 -2.57 -9.74
CA LEU A 28 9.69 -1.44 -9.53
C LEU A 28 11.08 -1.74 -10.08
N PRO A 29 11.72 -0.77 -10.78
CA PRO A 29 13.12 -0.87 -11.17
C PRO A 29 14.03 -1.12 -9.97
N GLY A 30 14.94 -2.10 -10.11
CA GLY A 30 15.83 -2.50 -9.00
C GLY A 30 16.73 -1.38 -8.47
N GLU A 31 17.05 -0.39 -9.31
CA GLU A 31 17.81 0.79 -8.91
C GLU A 31 17.12 1.69 -7.88
N LEU A 32 15.80 1.53 -7.66
CA LEU A 32 15.05 2.25 -6.65
C LEU A 32 15.17 1.63 -5.25
N ARG A 33 15.78 0.46 -5.11
CA ARG A 33 16.00 -0.16 -3.81
C ARG A 33 16.82 0.74 -2.90
N GLY A 34 16.31 0.96 -1.68
CA GLY A 34 16.92 1.86 -0.69
C GLY A 34 16.90 3.33 -1.09
N ARG A 35 16.04 3.74 -2.03
CA ARG A 35 15.99 5.11 -2.56
C ARG A 35 14.61 5.77 -2.51
N LEU A 36 13.60 5.08 -1.99
CA LEU A 36 12.26 5.65 -1.84
C LEU A 36 12.16 6.44 -0.53
N ASP A 37 11.76 7.69 -0.63
CA ASP A 37 11.45 8.53 0.54
C ASP A 37 10.10 8.19 1.15
N LEU A 38 9.17 7.74 0.30
CA LEU A 38 7.80 7.42 0.68
C LEU A 38 7.25 6.26 -0.15
N LEU A 39 6.64 5.30 0.52
CA LEU A 39 5.90 4.20 -0.07
C LEU A 39 4.45 4.29 0.43
N VAL A 40 3.51 4.46 -0.50
CA VAL A 40 2.08 4.58 -0.18
C VAL A 40 1.32 3.53 -0.95
N SER A 41 0.40 2.84 -0.28
CA SER A 41 -0.49 1.88 -0.94
C SER A 41 -1.86 1.82 -0.27
N ASN A 42 -2.87 1.59 -1.09
CA ASN A 42 -4.21 1.17 -0.69
C ASN A 42 -4.45 -0.22 -1.30
N PRO A 43 -3.90 -1.29 -0.70
CA PRO A 43 -4.07 -2.64 -1.22
C PRO A 43 -5.48 -3.16 -0.92
N PRO A 44 -5.96 -4.17 -1.66
CA PRO A 44 -7.19 -4.85 -1.30
C PRO A 44 -7.01 -5.53 0.07
N TYR A 45 -7.91 -5.22 1.02
CA TYR A 45 -7.88 -5.73 2.39
C TYR A 45 -9.13 -6.51 2.79
N VAL A 46 -10.06 -6.69 1.83
CA VAL A 46 -11.30 -7.44 2.01
C VAL A 46 -11.07 -8.90 1.63
N GLY A 47 -11.33 -9.81 2.51
CA GLY A 47 -11.19 -11.25 2.26
C GLY A 47 -12.15 -11.78 1.20
N ALA A 48 -11.75 -12.84 0.51
CA ALA A 48 -12.53 -13.45 -0.57
C ALA A 48 -13.95 -13.91 -0.17
N GLY A 49 -14.18 -14.14 1.13
CA GLY A 49 -15.50 -14.57 1.66
C GLY A 49 -16.38 -13.41 2.15
N GLU A 50 -15.92 -12.18 2.10
CA GLU A 50 -16.72 -11.03 2.53
C GLU A 50 -17.67 -10.56 1.42
N LEU A 51 -18.90 -10.21 1.81
CA LEU A 51 -19.88 -9.63 0.88
C LEU A 51 -19.46 -8.18 0.59
N LEU A 52 -19.12 -7.94 -0.67
CA LEU A 52 -18.87 -6.58 -1.18
C LEU A 52 -20.19 -5.95 -1.66
N PRO A 53 -20.41 -4.65 -1.45
CA PRO A 53 -21.53 -3.95 -2.06
C PRO A 53 -21.49 -4.11 -3.58
N SER A 54 -22.63 -4.32 -4.22
CA SER A 54 -22.74 -4.54 -5.66
C SER A 54 -22.11 -3.40 -6.50
N GLU A 55 -22.25 -2.17 -6.03
CA GLU A 55 -21.65 -0.99 -6.66
C GLU A 55 -20.11 -1.05 -6.74
N VAL A 56 -19.46 -1.64 -5.73
CA VAL A 56 -18.00 -1.80 -5.71
C VAL A 56 -17.56 -2.93 -6.62
N VAL A 57 -18.29 -4.05 -6.60
CA VAL A 57 -17.97 -5.21 -7.45
C VAL A 57 -18.13 -4.90 -8.95
N ASP A 58 -19.12 -4.09 -9.31
CA ASP A 58 -19.45 -3.81 -10.71
C ASP A 58 -18.50 -2.82 -11.39
N TRP A 59 -17.83 -1.95 -10.62
CA TRP A 59 -17.06 -0.84 -11.17
C TRP A 59 -15.55 -0.94 -10.98
N GLU A 60 -15.07 -1.77 -10.04
CA GLU A 60 -13.64 -1.96 -9.82
C GLU A 60 -13.17 -3.33 -10.31
N PRO A 61 -11.92 -3.45 -10.79
CA PRO A 61 -11.34 -4.73 -11.15
C PRO A 61 -11.38 -5.69 -9.95
N HIS A 62 -11.87 -6.91 -10.15
CA HIS A 62 -11.99 -7.91 -9.08
C HIS A 62 -10.67 -8.15 -8.34
N ALA A 63 -9.55 -8.18 -9.07
CA ALA A 63 -8.22 -8.32 -8.49
C ALA A 63 -7.79 -7.18 -7.55
N ALA A 64 -8.43 -6.01 -7.64
CA ALA A 64 -8.18 -4.89 -6.74
C ALA A 64 -8.98 -4.98 -5.43
N LEU A 65 -10.00 -5.85 -5.37
CA LEU A 65 -10.93 -5.96 -4.24
C LEU A 65 -10.74 -7.24 -3.42
N VAL A 66 -10.18 -8.28 -4.03
CA VAL A 66 -10.03 -9.62 -3.42
C VAL A 66 -8.54 -9.93 -3.29
N PRO A 67 -7.95 -9.77 -2.10
CA PRO A 67 -6.56 -10.18 -1.85
C PRO A 67 -6.43 -11.72 -1.81
N GLY A 68 -5.92 -12.33 -0.85
CA GLY A 68 -5.92 -13.76 -0.64
C GLY A 68 -7.03 -14.22 0.31
N THR A 69 -6.92 -15.43 0.80
CA THR A 69 -7.93 -16.08 1.64
C THR A 69 -8.16 -15.36 2.97
N GLU A 70 -7.14 -14.71 3.52
CA GLU A 70 -7.19 -14.00 4.80
C GLU A 70 -7.32 -12.48 4.63
N GLY A 71 -7.24 -11.95 3.41
CA GLY A 71 -7.31 -10.53 3.14
C GLY A 71 -6.12 -9.72 3.64
N THR A 72 -4.98 -10.38 3.89
CA THR A 72 -3.80 -9.76 4.53
C THR A 72 -2.50 -9.97 3.78
N GLU A 73 -2.46 -10.88 2.81
CA GLU A 73 -1.23 -11.30 2.15
C GLU A 73 -0.52 -10.13 1.45
N ASP A 74 -1.26 -9.26 0.80
CA ASP A 74 -0.70 -8.09 0.13
C ASP A 74 -0.15 -7.06 1.12
N LEU A 75 -0.85 -6.86 2.24
CA LEU A 75 -0.38 -5.99 3.32
C LEU A 75 0.90 -6.52 3.96
N ASP A 76 0.97 -7.85 4.17
CA ASP A 76 2.15 -8.51 4.69
C ASP A 76 3.35 -8.34 3.77
N LEU A 77 3.15 -8.55 2.47
CA LEU A 77 4.17 -8.38 1.44
C LEU A 77 4.71 -6.95 1.44
N LEU A 78 3.82 -5.95 1.54
CA LEU A 78 4.21 -4.55 1.54
C LEU A 78 5.01 -4.18 2.79
N VAL A 79 4.59 -4.64 3.97
CA VAL A 79 5.32 -4.40 5.23
C VAL A 79 6.69 -5.07 5.21
N ASP A 80 6.76 -6.33 4.81
CA ASP A 80 8.01 -7.11 4.79
C ASP A 80 9.01 -6.55 3.78
N GLY A 81 8.52 -6.09 2.63
CA GLY A 81 9.37 -5.57 1.56
C GLY A 81 9.85 -4.13 1.79
N ALA A 82 9.08 -3.31 2.51
CA ALA A 82 9.36 -1.89 2.66
C ALA A 82 10.79 -1.54 3.08
N PRO A 83 11.42 -2.26 4.05
CA PRO A 83 12.81 -1.95 4.46
C PRO A 83 13.84 -2.04 3.34
N ALA A 84 13.61 -2.88 2.32
CA ALA A 84 14.53 -3.01 1.20
C ALA A 84 14.44 -1.85 0.19
N TRP A 85 13.38 -1.07 0.24
CA TRP A 85 13.10 -0.02 -0.74
C TRP A 85 13.22 1.40 -0.19
N LEU A 86 12.96 1.58 1.12
CA LEU A 86 12.99 2.89 1.76
C LEU A 86 14.40 3.36 2.07
N VAL A 87 14.63 4.66 1.95
CA VAL A 87 15.84 5.32 2.49
C VAL A 87 15.79 5.33 4.02
N PRO A 88 16.91 5.52 4.73
CA PRO A 88 16.89 5.86 6.15
C PRO A 88 15.97 7.07 6.42
N GLY A 89 15.05 6.96 7.39
CA GLY A 89 14.02 7.96 7.67
C GLY A 89 12.82 7.97 6.70
N GLY A 90 12.86 7.18 5.64
CA GLY A 90 11.74 7.04 4.71
C GLY A 90 10.49 6.44 5.35
N ALA A 91 9.32 6.69 4.79
CA ALA A 91 8.04 6.32 5.38
C ALA A 91 7.26 5.30 4.54
N LEU A 92 6.60 4.39 5.23
CA LEU A 92 5.55 3.52 4.71
C LEU A 92 4.19 4.03 5.18
N VAL A 93 3.23 4.14 4.25
CA VAL A 93 1.83 4.49 4.57
C VAL A 93 0.91 3.49 3.87
N LEU A 94 0.13 2.75 4.63
CA LEU A 94 -0.82 1.75 4.12
C LEU A 94 -2.23 2.08 4.57
N GLU A 95 -3.18 2.07 3.65
CA GLU A 95 -4.60 1.98 4.01
C GLU A 95 -4.94 0.53 4.37
N LEU A 96 -5.78 0.33 5.40
CA LEU A 96 -6.12 -0.98 5.92
C LEU A 96 -7.48 -0.99 6.64
N ASP A 97 -7.99 -2.20 6.89
CA ASP A 97 -9.15 -2.39 7.77
C ASP A 97 -8.73 -2.22 9.24
N PRO A 98 -9.54 -1.55 10.08
CA PRO A 98 -9.24 -1.38 11.51
C PRO A 98 -8.90 -2.68 12.24
N ARG A 99 -9.47 -3.81 11.83
CA ARG A 99 -9.22 -5.14 12.42
C ARG A 99 -7.78 -5.64 12.20
N GLN A 100 -7.06 -5.06 11.24
CA GLN A 100 -5.72 -5.48 10.84
C GLN A 100 -4.61 -4.65 11.48
N VAL A 101 -4.96 -3.52 12.11
CA VAL A 101 -4.02 -2.52 12.63
C VAL A 101 -2.98 -3.14 13.57
N ASP A 102 -3.45 -3.79 14.65
CA ASP A 102 -2.55 -4.30 15.70
C ASP A 102 -1.59 -5.35 15.14
N ARG A 103 -2.07 -6.24 14.30
CA ARG A 103 -1.26 -7.29 13.69
C ARG A 103 -0.18 -6.70 12.78
N LEU A 104 -0.55 -5.76 11.91
CA LEU A 104 0.39 -5.15 10.98
C LEU A 104 1.36 -4.20 11.66
N ALA A 105 0.95 -3.51 12.73
CA ALA A 105 1.85 -2.71 13.55
C ALA A 105 2.94 -3.57 14.19
N GLN A 106 2.57 -4.73 14.78
CA GLN A 106 3.54 -5.68 15.33
C GLN A 106 4.49 -6.21 14.24
N ARG A 107 3.96 -6.51 13.05
CA ARG A 107 4.78 -6.96 11.92
C ARG A 107 5.75 -5.89 11.46
N ALA A 108 5.32 -4.64 11.35
CA ALA A 108 6.17 -3.51 10.98
C ALA A 108 7.36 -3.34 11.95
N VAL A 109 7.10 -3.44 13.25
CA VAL A 109 8.16 -3.44 14.27
C VAL A 109 9.09 -4.64 14.11
N ALA A 110 8.55 -5.82 13.85
CA ALA A 110 9.33 -7.06 13.70
C ALA A 110 10.29 -7.01 12.50
N VAL A 111 9.94 -6.29 11.42
CA VAL A 111 10.83 -6.11 10.26
C VAL A 111 11.78 -4.92 10.39
N GLY A 112 11.79 -4.25 11.55
CA GLY A 112 12.73 -3.19 11.88
C GLY A 112 12.25 -1.77 11.58
N LEU A 113 10.96 -1.58 11.26
CA LEU A 113 10.38 -0.24 11.15
C LEU A 113 10.14 0.35 12.55
N VAL A 114 10.22 1.66 12.63
CA VAL A 114 10.04 2.45 13.86
C VAL A 114 8.93 3.48 13.69
N ASP A 115 8.57 4.19 14.75
CA ASP A 115 7.51 5.22 14.74
C ASP A 115 6.21 4.69 14.13
N VAL A 116 5.86 3.45 14.49
CA VAL A 116 4.68 2.77 13.96
C VAL A 116 3.43 3.29 14.64
N GLU A 117 2.53 3.89 13.89
CA GLU A 117 1.29 4.47 14.41
C GLU A 117 0.11 4.25 13.47
N ALA A 118 -1.08 4.07 14.06
CA ALA A 118 -2.33 4.09 13.33
C ALA A 118 -2.85 5.52 13.20
N ARG A 119 -3.49 5.81 12.07
CA ARG A 119 -4.14 7.10 11.81
C ARG A 119 -5.61 6.88 11.51
N PRO A 120 -6.51 7.60 12.21
CA PRO A 120 -7.93 7.47 11.97
C PRO A 120 -8.40 8.21 10.72
N ASP A 121 -9.48 7.71 10.15
CA ASP A 121 -10.28 8.43 9.15
C ASP A 121 -11.09 9.57 9.80
N LEU A 122 -11.84 10.31 8.98
CA LEU A 122 -12.72 11.40 9.47
C LEU A 122 -13.84 10.89 10.38
N GLY A 123 -14.15 9.60 10.36
CA GLY A 123 -15.10 8.94 11.24
C GLY A 123 -14.50 8.44 12.55
N GLY A 124 -13.19 8.65 12.78
CA GLY A 124 -12.48 8.23 13.99
C GLY A 124 -12.10 6.74 14.00
N ARG A 125 -12.18 6.03 12.87
CA ARG A 125 -11.75 4.63 12.74
C ARG A 125 -10.35 4.57 12.18
N ASP A 126 -9.48 3.77 12.77
CA ASP A 126 -8.13 3.56 12.25
C ASP A 126 -8.18 3.01 10.83
N ARG A 127 -7.62 3.75 9.88
CA ARG A 127 -7.65 3.45 8.44
C ARG A 127 -6.30 3.51 7.77
N ALA A 128 -5.29 4.00 8.42
CA ALA A 128 -3.94 4.02 7.88
C ALA A 128 -2.93 3.57 8.93
N LEU A 129 -1.94 2.81 8.49
CA LEU A 129 -0.74 2.51 9.24
C LEU A 129 0.41 3.34 8.66
N VAL A 130 1.09 4.07 9.52
CA VAL A 130 2.31 4.82 9.18
C VAL A 130 3.47 4.20 9.93
N ALA A 131 4.59 3.98 9.24
CA ALA A 131 5.82 3.47 9.84
C ALA A 131 7.03 4.09 9.14
N ARG A 132 8.20 4.10 9.78
CA ARG A 132 9.42 4.70 9.22
C ARG A 132 10.58 3.73 9.23
N MET A 133 11.47 3.86 8.25
CA MET A 133 12.81 3.29 8.36
C MET A 133 13.60 4.05 9.45
N PRO A 134 14.38 3.35 10.28
CA PRO A 134 15.35 4.01 11.15
C PRO A 134 16.27 4.95 10.38
N GLY A 135 16.63 6.07 11.01
CA GLY A 135 17.58 7.05 10.46
C GLY A 135 19.02 6.58 10.46
#